data_566459885f9ad8df1ef39d993e1ace7b
#
_entry.id   566459885f9ad8df1ef39d993e1ace7b
#
_cell.length_a   1.000
_cell.length_b   1.000
_cell.length_c   1.000
_cell.angle_alpha   90.00
_cell.angle_beta   90.00
_cell.angle_gamma   90.00
#
_symmetry.space_group_name_H-M   'P 1'
#
loop_
_entity.id
_entity.type
_entity.pdbx_description
1 polymer ?
#
loop_
_entity_poly.entity_id
_entity_poly.type
_entity_poly.pdbx_seq_one_letter_code
_entity_poly.pdbx_strand_id
1 'polypeptide(L)'
;QDVFSGGSATSTTINSGGGQAVYSGGSATSTTINGGWQYVYNSGSATSTTINSGGRQHVSGGGSATSTTINGGQQYVSSGGSATSTTINGGGQTVSSGGSATSTTINSGGGQAVYSGGSATSTTINDGWQNVYNSGSATSTTINGGGQAVFSGASATSTTINGGQQIVSSGGSATSTTINSGGQQIVSSGGSATSTTINSGGGQSVYNSGSATSTTINGGWQNVSHDGSATSTTINDGWQNVYNSGSATSTTI
;
A
#
# COMPACT_ATOMS: atom_id res chain seq x y z
N GLN A 1 -16.05 -19.10 20.17
CA GLN A 1 -17.18 -18.24 20.47
C GLN A 1 -17.83 -17.76 19.18
N ASP A 2 -19.14 -17.92 19.07
CA ASP A 2 -19.92 -17.37 17.96
C ASP A 2 -20.73 -16.15 18.43
N VAL A 3 -20.66 -15.07 17.65
CA VAL A 3 -21.34 -13.80 17.92
C VAL A 3 -22.16 -13.45 16.68
N PHE A 4 -23.48 -13.55 16.76
CA PHE A 4 -24.39 -13.41 15.62
C PHE A 4 -25.77 -12.88 16.03
N SER A 5 -26.59 -12.52 15.04
CA SER A 5 -27.99 -12.09 15.23
C SER A 5 -28.17 -10.99 16.29
N GLY A 6 -27.34 -9.93 16.18
CA GLY A 6 -27.35 -8.82 17.14
C GLY A 6 -26.62 -9.11 18.45
N GLY A 7 -26.00 -10.28 18.59
CA GLY A 7 -25.16 -10.61 19.74
C GLY A 7 -23.94 -9.70 19.83
N SER A 8 -23.46 -9.45 21.04
CA SER A 8 -22.28 -8.61 21.30
C SER A 8 -21.28 -9.33 22.20
N ALA A 9 -20.01 -9.27 21.82
CA ALA A 9 -18.89 -9.71 22.65
C ALA A 9 -17.96 -8.53 22.93
N THR A 10 -17.62 -8.30 24.17
CA THR A 10 -16.76 -7.18 24.57
C THR A 10 -15.56 -7.69 25.36
N SER A 11 -14.37 -7.11 25.09
CA SER A 11 -13.11 -7.41 25.80
C SER A 11 -12.75 -8.92 25.76
N THR A 12 -12.93 -9.55 24.59
CA THR A 12 -12.59 -10.97 24.42
C THR A 12 -11.09 -11.15 24.24
N THR A 13 -10.50 -12.11 24.96
CA THR A 13 -9.13 -12.55 24.70
C THR A 13 -9.12 -13.91 24.03
N ILE A 14 -8.47 -14.01 22.86
CA ILE A 14 -8.37 -15.25 22.08
C ILE A 14 -6.91 -15.72 22.14
N ASN A 15 -6.65 -16.79 22.91
CA ASN A 15 -5.32 -17.38 23.02
C ASN A 15 -5.09 -18.45 21.95
N SER A 16 -3.89 -19.02 21.94
CA SER A 16 -3.50 -20.07 20.99
C SER A 16 -4.52 -21.20 20.91
N GLY A 17 -4.92 -21.55 19.70
CA GLY A 17 -5.97 -22.56 19.43
C GLY A 17 -7.41 -22.06 19.64
N GLY A 18 -7.61 -20.88 20.24
CA GLY A 18 -8.93 -20.30 20.41
C GLY A 18 -9.44 -19.59 19.14
N GLY A 19 -10.77 -19.44 19.06
CA GLY A 19 -11.39 -18.78 17.94
C GLY A 19 -12.69 -18.05 18.28
N GLN A 20 -12.96 -16.97 17.51
CA GLN A 20 -14.20 -16.21 17.54
C GLN A 20 -14.73 -16.02 16.12
N ALA A 21 -16.01 -16.29 15.90
CA ALA A 21 -16.70 -15.97 14.66
C ALA A 21 -17.74 -14.86 14.92
N VAL A 22 -17.69 -13.80 14.14
CA VAL A 22 -18.58 -12.63 14.22
C VAL A 22 -19.30 -12.47 12.88
N TYR A 23 -20.60 -12.69 12.85
CA TYR A 23 -21.35 -12.74 11.60
C TYR A 23 -22.83 -12.38 11.78
N SER A 24 -23.54 -12.21 10.66
CA SER A 24 -24.99 -11.96 10.65
C SER A 24 -25.43 -10.86 11.60
N GLY A 25 -24.74 -9.70 11.57
CA GLY A 25 -25.04 -8.56 12.43
C GLY A 25 -24.52 -8.68 13.87
N GLY A 26 -23.69 -9.69 14.17
CA GLY A 26 -22.98 -9.79 15.44
C GLY A 26 -21.88 -8.73 15.55
N SER A 27 -21.51 -8.34 16.75
CA SER A 27 -20.49 -7.32 17.04
C SER A 27 -19.49 -7.81 18.07
N ALA A 28 -18.19 -7.61 17.77
CA ALA A 28 -17.11 -7.83 18.71
C ALA A 28 -16.36 -6.52 18.96
N THR A 29 -16.15 -6.16 20.21
CA THR A 29 -15.43 -4.91 20.58
C THR A 29 -14.28 -5.22 21.52
N SER A 30 -13.11 -4.58 21.25
CA SER A 30 -11.91 -4.74 22.08
C SER A 30 -11.43 -6.19 22.21
N THR A 31 -11.32 -6.88 21.06
CA THR A 31 -10.80 -8.25 21.02
C THR A 31 -9.28 -8.25 20.98
N THR A 32 -8.62 -9.04 21.82
CA THR A 32 -7.18 -9.30 21.78
C THR A 32 -6.90 -10.72 21.29
N ILE A 33 -6.11 -10.88 20.22
CA ILE A 33 -5.79 -12.18 19.61
C ILE A 33 -4.32 -12.52 19.85
N ASN A 34 -4.03 -13.49 20.71
CA ASN A 34 -2.69 -13.92 21.13
C ASN A 34 -2.31 -15.30 20.53
N GLY A 35 -2.45 -15.50 19.21
CA GLY A 35 -2.14 -16.75 18.54
C GLY A 35 -3.35 -17.61 18.15
N GLY A 36 -4.57 -17.10 18.37
CA GLY A 36 -5.82 -17.67 17.87
C GLY A 36 -6.31 -16.98 16.61
N TRP A 37 -7.60 -17.07 16.35
CA TRP A 37 -8.19 -16.48 15.14
C TRP A 37 -9.56 -15.82 15.43
N GLN A 38 -9.86 -14.76 14.65
CA GLN A 38 -11.18 -14.14 14.59
C GLN A 38 -11.64 -14.11 13.13
N TYR A 39 -12.82 -14.59 12.84
CA TYR A 39 -13.49 -14.46 11.55
C TYR A 39 -14.61 -13.43 11.64
N VAL A 40 -14.58 -12.43 10.73
CA VAL A 40 -15.59 -11.37 10.63
C VAL A 40 -16.20 -11.43 9.22
N TYR A 41 -17.46 -11.82 9.10
CA TYR A 41 -18.08 -12.05 7.79
C TYR A 41 -19.60 -11.85 7.83
N ASN A 42 -20.26 -11.84 6.66
CA ASN A 42 -21.71 -11.73 6.54
C ASN A 42 -22.29 -10.60 7.41
N SER A 43 -21.82 -9.37 7.20
CA SER A 43 -22.23 -8.19 7.97
C SER A 43 -21.87 -8.24 9.47
N GLY A 44 -20.97 -9.09 9.89
CA GLY A 44 -20.37 -9.05 11.23
C GLY A 44 -19.44 -7.84 11.36
N SER A 45 -19.29 -7.33 12.56
CA SER A 45 -18.45 -6.16 12.85
C SER A 45 -17.47 -6.43 13.99
N ALA A 46 -16.18 -6.09 13.76
CA ALA A 46 -15.17 -6.10 14.81
C ALA A 46 -14.58 -4.69 14.97
N THR A 47 -14.52 -4.19 16.19
CA THR A 47 -13.98 -2.86 16.49
C THR A 47 -12.88 -2.96 17.54
N SER A 48 -11.78 -2.21 17.33
CA SER A 48 -10.64 -2.15 18.26
C SER A 48 -10.03 -3.54 18.54
N THR A 49 -9.71 -4.27 17.47
CA THR A 49 -9.04 -5.57 17.59
C THR A 49 -7.52 -5.37 17.68
N THR A 50 -6.88 -6.03 18.65
CA THR A 50 -5.41 -6.13 18.72
C THR A 50 -4.98 -7.52 18.30
N ILE A 51 -4.10 -7.61 17.30
CA ILE A 51 -3.60 -8.89 16.76
C ILE A 51 -2.11 -9.00 17.10
N ASN A 52 -1.79 -9.81 18.09
CA ASN A 52 -0.43 -10.07 18.51
C ASN A 52 0.20 -11.22 17.71
N SER A 53 1.47 -11.53 17.99
CA SER A 53 2.21 -12.56 17.27
C SER A 53 1.47 -13.89 17.23
N GLY A 54 1.39 -14.51 16.05
CA GLY A 54 0.63 -15.73 15.78
C GLY A 54 -0.88 -15.56 15.66
N GLY A 55 -1.44 -14.41 16.05
CA GLY A 55 -2.87 -14.10 15.92
C GLY A 55 -3.28 -13.80 14.48
N ARG A 56 -4.53 -14.13 14.14
CA ARG A 56 -5.08 -13.90 12.79
C ARG A 56 -6.50 -13.35 12.86
N GLN A 57 -6.78 -12.33 12.03
CA GLN A 57 -8.13 -11.85 11.78
C GLN A 57 -8.46 -12.00 10.30
N HIS A 58 -9.58 -12.61 9.97
CA HIS A 58 -10.10 -12.73 8.61
C HIS A 58 -11.35 -11.89 8.47
N VAL A 59 -11.35 -10.96 7.52
CA VAL A 59 -12.48 -10.07 7.23
C VAL A 59 -12.94 -10.34 5.81
N SER A 60 -14.14 -10.86 5.63
CA SER A 60 -14.62 -11.31 4.31
C SER A 60 -16.14 -11.23 4.20
N GLY A 61 -16.68 -11.49 3.02
CA GLY A 61 -18.13 -11.63 2.80
C GLY A 61 -18.97 -10.48 3.35
N GLY A 62 -18.52 -9.22 3.18
CA GLY A 62 -19.21 -8.05 3.73
C GLY A 62 -18.98 -7.83 5.24
N GLY A 63 -18.06 -8.55 5.86
CA GLY A 63 -17.62 -8.27 7.24
C GLY A 63 -16.82 -6.98 7.33
N SER A 64 -16.81 -6.34 8.47
CA SER A 64 -16.12 -5.06 8.72
C SER A 64 -15.22 -5.13 9.95
N ALA A 65 -13.98 -4.66 9.82
CA ALA A 65 -13.05 -4.46 10.93
C ALA A 65 -12.66 -2.97 11.00
N THR A 66 -12.77 -2.38 12.17
CA THR A 66 -12.43 -0.97 12.38
C THR A 66 -11.43 -0.84 13.52
N SER A 67 -10.40 0.03 13.33
CA SER A 67 -9.37 0.31 14.34
C SER A 67 -8.63 -0.95 14.79
N THR A 68 -8.11 -1.72 13.84
CA THR A 68 -7.29 -2.90 14.13
C THR A 68 -5.84 -2.49 14.36
N THR A 69 -5.21 -2.99 15.42
CA THR A 69 -3.76 -2.87 15.66
C THR A 69 -3.08 -4.21 15.48
N ILE A 70 -2.07 -4.29 14.63
CA ILE A 70 -1.32 -5.52 14.33
C ILE A 70 0.10 -5.38 14.91
N ASN A 71 0.43 -6.18 15.91
CA ASN A 71 1.71 -6.21 16.62
C ASN A 71 2.45 -7.53 16.39
N GLY A 72 2.57 -7.96 15.13
CA GLY A 72 3.26 -9.20 14.74
C GLY A 72 2.33 -10.32 14.23
N GLY A 73 1.03 -10.11 14.25
CA GLY A 73 0.03 -11.03 13.69
C GLY A 73 -0.32 -10.72 12.24
N GLN A 74 -1.44 -11.25 11.76
CA GLN A 74 -1.90 -11.08 10.38
C GLN A 74 -3.39 -10.72 10.30
N GLN A 75 -3.72 -9.76 9.42
CA GLN A 75 -5.10 -9.48 9.03
C GLN A 75 -5.29 -9.79 7.53
N TYR A 76 -6.30 -10.55 7.19
CA TYR A 76 -6.67 -10.90 5.82
C TYR A 76 -8.01 -10.26 5.48
N VAL A 77 -8.04 -9.42 4.45
CA VAL A 77 -9.23 -8.70 3.97
C VAL A 77 -9.52 -9.16 2.55
N SER A 78 -10.64 -9.83 2.33
CA SER A 78 -10.94 -10.43 1.04
C SER A 78 -12.44 -10.53 0.78
N SER A 79 -12.83 -10.88 -0.44
CA SER A 79 -14.22 -11.24 -0.79
C SER A 79 -15.26 -10.22 -0.29
N GLY A 80 -15.02 -8.93 -0.56
CA GLY A 80 -15.91 -7.84 -0.13
C GLY A 80 -15.80 -7.47 1.37
N GLY A 81 -14.83 -8.01 2.09
CA GLY A 81 -14.52 -7.57 3.45
C GLY A 81 -13.89 -6.18 3.46
N SER A 82 -14.07 -5.44 4.53
CA SER A 82 -13.56 -4.08 4.71
C SER A 82 -12.79 -3.92 6.01
N ALA A 83 -11.59 -3.33 5.91
CA ALA A 83 -10.80 -2.92 7.07
C ALA A 83 -10.58 -1.39 7.03
N THR A 84 -10.87 -0.72 8.13
CA THR A 84 -10.70 0.74 8.23
C THR A 84 -9.83 1.08 9.44
N SER A 85 -8.89 2.03 9.25
CA SER A 85 -8.00 2.51 10.31
C SER A 85 -7.16 1.38 10.95
N THR A 86 -6.45 0.63 10.10
CA THR A 86 -5.53 -0.41 10.58
C THR A 86 -4.16 0.18 10.85
N THR A 87 -3.57 -0.10 12.01
CA THR A 87 -2.18 0.24 12.35
C THR A 87 -1.34 -1.03 12.38
N ILE A 88 -0.26 -1.08 11.61
CA ILE A 88 0.64 -2.23 11.50
C ILE A 88 1.99 -1.84 12.10
N ASN A 89 2.28 -2.29 13.31
CA ASN A 89 3.54 -2.07 14.03
C ASN A 89 4.54 -3.22 13.84
N GLY A 90 4.16 -4.24 13.11
CA GLY A 90 4.88 -5.47 12.78
C GLY A 90 3.88 -6.50 12.29
N GLY A 91 4.32 -7.52 11.57
CA GLY A 91 3.41 -8.46 10.92
C GLY A 91 2.78 -7.86 9.65
N GLY A 92 1.51 -8.18 9.34
CA GLY A 92 1.01 -7.79 8.04
C GLY A 92 -0.49 -7.71 7.86
N GLN A 93 -0.88 -6.97 6.80
CA GLN A 93 -2.24 -6.96 6.28
C GLN A 93 -2.21 -7.42 4.82
N THR A 94 -3.06 -8.35 4.47
CA THR A 94 -3.26 -8.83 3.11
C THR A 94 -4.64 -8.39 2.61
N VAL A 95 -4.68 -7.71 1.47
CA VAL A 95 -5.92 -7.21 0.84
C VAL A 95 -6.03 -7.81 -0.55
N SER A 96 -7.03 -8.64 -0.80
CA SER A 96 -7.15 -9.37 -2.08
C SER A 96 -8.60 -9.66 -2.44
N SER A 97 -8.83 -10.13 -3.66
CA SER A 97 -10.12 -10.68 -4.11
C SER A 97 -11.32 -9.80 -3.76
N GLY A 98 -11.23 -8.50 -4.10
CA GLY A 98 -12.30 -7.52 -3.81
C GLY A 98 -12.37 -7.07 -2.36
N GLY A 99 -11.39 -7.39 -1.53
CA GLY A 99 -11.23 -6.80 -0.19
C GLY A 99 -10.80 -5.34 -0.27
N SER A 100 -11.14 -4.55 0.73
CA SER A 100 -10.81 -3.13 0.81
C SER A 100 -10.16 -2.77 2.14
N ALA A 101 -9.05 -2.02 2.08
CA ALA A 101 -8.42 -1.42 3.25
C ALA A 101 -8.39 0.10 3.10
N THR A 102 -8.82 0.83 4.11
CA THR A 102 -8.85 2.30 4.11
C THR A 102 -8.12 2.83 5.33
N SER A 103 -7.28 3.88 5.14
CA SER A 103 -6.55 4.53 6.23
C SER A 103 -5.65 3.57 7.00
N THR A 104 -4.79 2.84 6.28
CA THR A 104 -3.80 1.95 6.91
C THR A 104 -2.53 2.73 7.24
N THR A 105 -2.01 2.61 8.45
CA THR A 105 -0.69 3.10 8.84
C THR A 105 0.28 1.93 8.97
N ILE A 106 1.40 1.99 8.25
CA ILE A 106 2.42 0.92 8.24
C ILE A 106 3.70 1.48 8.87
N ASN A 107 4.01 1.03 10.06
CA ASN A 107 5.20 1.41 10.81
C ASN A 107 6.36 0.41 10.55
N SER A 108 7.51 0.65 11.16
CA SER A 108 8.70 -0.19 11.03
C SER A 108 8.40 -1.66 11.31
N GLY A 109 8.87 -2.55 10.43
CA GLY A 109 8.60 -3.99 10.50
C GLY A 109 7.21 -4.42 10.05
N GLY A 110 6.32 -3.48 9.73
CA GLY A 110 4.98 -3.76 9.18
C GLY A 110 4.96 -3.90 7.67
N GLY A 111 3.99 -4.64 7.15
CA GLY A 111 3.78 -4.80 5.72
C GLY A 111 2.31 -4.88 5.30
N GLN A 112 2.01 -4.34 4.12
CA GLN A 112 0.71 -4.52 3.48
C GLN A 112 0.89 -5.11 2.08
N ALA A 113 0.19 -6.18 1.76
CA ALA A 113 0.14 -6.76 0.43
C ALA A 113 -1.24 -6.54 -0.19
N VAL A 114 -1.28 -5.94 -1.38
CA VAL A 114 -2.53 -5.63 -2.11
C VAL A 114 -2.46 -6.30 -3.49
N TYR A 115 -3.32 -7.27 -3.75
CA TYR A 115 -3.26 -8.03 -5.00
C TYR A 115 -4.61 -8.63 -5.41
N SER A 116 -4.66 -9.18 -6.63
CA SER A 116 -5.82 -9.92 -7.14
C SER A 116 -7.15 -9.18 -6.95
N GLY A 117 -7.19 -7.90 -7.36
CA GLY A 117 -8.38 -7.06 -7.23
C GLY A 117 -8.64 -6.52 -5.82
N GLY A 118 -7.68 -6.64 -4.91
CA GLY A 118 -7.70 -5.93 -3.63
C GLY A 118 -7.45 -4.43 -3.81
N SER A 119 -7.97 -3.62 -2.93
CA SER A 119 -7.83 -2.17 -2.95
C SER A 119 -7.37 -1.61 -1.60
N ALA A 120 -6.35 -0.73 -1.63
CA ALA A 120 -5.91 0.04 -0.48
C ALA A 120 -6.06 1.53 -0.78
N THR A 121 -6.66 2.29 0.13
CA THR A 121 -6.85 3.74 -0.01
C THR A 121 -6.32 4.46 1.22
N SER A 122 -5.63 5.59 1.01
CA SER A 122 -5.09 6.42 2.08
C SER A 122 -4.14 5.66 3.01
N THR A 123 -3.14 4.98 2.43
CA THR A 123 -2.11 4.30 3.21
C THR A 123 -0.98 5.27 3.58
N THR A 124 -0.57 5.30 4.84
CA THR A 124 0.62 6.02 5.31
C THR A 124 1.72 5.01 5.67
N ILE A 125 2.90 5.16 5.07
CA ILE A 125 4.06 4.28 5.29
C ILE A 125 5.13 5.09 6.02
N ASN A 126 5.45 4.74 7.25
CA ASN A 126 6.42 5.43 8.11
C ASN A 126 7.75 4.69 8.25
N ASP A 127 8.03 3.61 7.65
CA ASP A 127 9.27 2.80 7.56
C ASP A 127 8.97 1.33 7.24
N GLY A 128 7.71 1.00 6.96
CA GLY A 128 7.30 -0.32 6.51
C GLY A 128 7.24 -0.42 5.00
N TRP A 129 6.52 -1.42 4.50
CA TRP A 129 6.39 -1.67 3.06
C TRP A 129 4.95 -1.96 2.63
N GLN A 130 4.58 -1.40 1.48
CA GLN A 130 3.37 -1.78 0.76
C GLN A 130 3.74 -2.43 -0.57
N ASN A 131 3.30 -3.65 -0.82
CA ASN A 131 3.48 -4.35 -2.09
C ASN A 131 2.14 -4.42 -2.83
N VAL A 132 2.08 -3.84 -4.03
CA VAL A 132 0.89 -3.82 -4.88
C VAL A 132 1.21 -4.61 -6.15
N TYR A 133 0.52 -5.72 -6.39
CA TYR A 133 0.85 -6.61 -7.50
C TYR A 133 -0.38 -7.39 -8.00
N ASN A 134 -0.25 -8.05 -9.17
CA ASN A 134 -1.30 -8.89 -9.75
C ASN A 134 -2.67 -8.19 -9.75
N SER A 135 -2.77 -7.04 -10.42
CA SER A 135 -4.00 -6.23 -10.50
C SER A 135 -4.52 -5.68 -9.16
N GLY A 136 -3.68 -5.59 -8.13
CA GLY A 136 -3.97 -4.82 -6.93
C GLY A 136 -3.95 -3.32 -7.20
N SER A 137 -4.66 -2.55 -6.41
CA SER A 137 -4.74 -1.09 -6.54
C SER A 137 -4.43 -0.39 -5.22
N ALA A 138 -3.56 0.64 -5.27
CA ALA A 138 -3.31 1.54 -4.17
C ALA A 138 -3.63 2.98 -4.58
N THR A 139 -4.36 3.72 -3.77
CA THR A 139 -4.73 5.12 -4.04
C THR A 139 -4.39 5.99 -2.84
N SER A 140 -3.80 7.17 -3.10
CA SER A 140 -3.45 8.15 -2.07
C SER A 140 -2.51 7.57 -1.00
N THR A 141 -1.38 7.01 -1.44
CA THR A 141 -0.34 6.53 -0.52
C THR A 141 0.63 7.65 -0.17
N THR A 142 0.92 7.83 1.12
CA THR A 142 1.99 8.73 1.61
C THR A 142 3.15 7.89 2.14
N ILE A 143 4.35 8.11 1.60
CA ILE A 143 5.58 7.40 2.00
C ILE A 143 6.48 8.40 2.72
N ASN A 144 6.60 8.29 4.04
CA ASN A 144 7.49 9.11 4.86
C ASN A 144 8.86 8.44 5.05
N GLY A 145 8.90 7.11 5.04
CA GLY A 145 10.06 6.24 5.06
C GLY A 145 9.68 4.85 4.55
N GLY A 146 10.63 3.95 4.36
CA GLY A 146 10.36 2.63 3.79
C GLY A 146 9.97 2.70 2.31
N GLY A 147 8.90 1.99 1.89
CA GLY A 147 8.57 2.03 0.47
C GLY A 147 7.28 1.39 0.02
N GLN A 148 7.00 1.63 -1.28
CA GLN A 148 5.92 0.99 -2.02
C GLN A 148 6.49 0.33 -3.28
N ALA A 149 6.17 -0.94 -3.52
CA ALA A 149 6.50 -1.63 -4.76
C ALA A 149 5.22 -1.89 -5.56
N VAL A 150 5.23 -1.53 -6.86
CA VAL A 150 4.10 -1.66 -7.78
C VAL A 150 4.56 -2.48 -8.99
N PHE A 151 4.03 -3.68 -9.16
CA PHE A 151 4.50 -4.60 -10.20
C PHE A 151 3.42 -5.57 -10.68
N SER A 152 3.70 -6.33 -11.73
CA SER A 152 2.81 -7.39 -12.25
C SER A 152 1.38 -6.87 -12.55
N GLY A 153 1.29 -5.78 -13.31
CA GLY A 153 0.00 -5.22 -13.73
C GLY A 153 -0.80 -4.51 -12.65
N ALA A 154 -0.17 -4.18 -11.52
CA ALA A 154 -0.79 -3.39 -10.46
C ALA A 154 -0.72 -1.89 -10.72
N SER A 155 -1.52 -1.13 -10.00
CA SER A 155 -1.56 0.33 -10.10
C SER A 155 -1.43 1.04 -8.77
N ALA A 156 -0.69 2.17 -8.78
CA ALA A 156 -0.67 3.14 -7.70
C ALA A 156 -1.08 4.51 -8.25
N THR A 157 -1.98 5.20 -7.58
CA THR A 157 -2.45 6.52 -8.00
C THR A 157 -2.32 7.51 -6.86
N SER A 158 -1.84 8.73 -7.16
CA SER A 158 -1.69 9.81 -6.18
C SER A 158 -0.78 9.43 -5.00
N THR A 159 0.44 8.98 -5.31
CA THR A 159 1.45 8.70 -4.28
C THR A 159 2.25 9.95 -3.95
N THR A 160 2.42 10.25 -2.66
CA THR A 160 3.32 11.30 -2.17
C THR A 160 4.52 10.66 -1.47
N ILE A 161 5.73 10.96 -1.91
CA ILE A 161 6.98 10.42 -1.36
C ILE A 161 7.72 11.56 -0.66
N ASN A 162 7.70 11.59 0.66
CA ASN A 162 8.39 12.58 1.50
C ASN A 162 9.78 12.11 1.92
N GLY A 163 10.02 10.82 1.89
CA GLY A 163 11.26 10.09 2.13
C GLY A 163 11.04 8.64 1.70
N GLY A 164 12.07 7.81 1.65
CA GLY A 164 11.91 6.43 1.18
C GLY A 164 11.69 6.34 -0.32
N GLN A 165 11.00 5.30 -0.81
CA GLN A 165 10.97 5.03 -2.24
C GLN A 165 9.67 4.41 -2.75
N GLN A 166 9.38 4.68 -4.04
CA GLN A 166 8.39 3.92 -4.81
C GLN A 166 9.12 3.20 -5.96
N ILE A 167 8.93 1.90 -6.07
CA ILE A 167 9.49 1.06 -7.16
C ILE A 167 8.35 0.64 -8.09
N VAL A 168 8.46 0.99 -9.36
CA VAL A 168 7.49 0.66 -10.41
C VAL A 168 8.18 -0.22 -11.43
N SER A 169 7.78 -1.48 -11.55
CA SER A 169 8.48 -2.45 -12.40
C SER A 169 7.55 -3.52 -12.95
N SER A 170 8.05 -4.32 -13.88
CA SER A 170 7.38 -5.55 -14.37
C SER A 170 5.90 -5.30 -14.74
N GLY A 171 5.64 -4.26 -15.54
CA GLY A 171 4.29 -3.90 -15.97
C GLY A 171 3.44 -3.20 -14.90
N GLY A 172 4.01 -2.80 -13.77
CA GLY A 172 3.34 -1.93 -12.80
C GLY A 172 3.18 -0.51 -13.32
N SER A 173 2.19 0.20 -12.83
CA SER A 173 1.88 1.58 -13.22
C SER A 173 1.74 2.50 -12.02
N ALA A 174 2.40 3.67 -12.06
CA ALA A 174 2.21 4.74 -11.11
C ALA A 174 1.69 6.00 -11.82
N THR A 175 0.65 6.63 -11.30
CA THR A 175 0.07 7.84 -11.87
C THR A 175 -0.03 8.93 -10.81
N SER A 176 0.34 10.16 -11.17
CA SER A 176 0.26 11.32 -10.28
C SER A 176 1.10 11.16 -9.01
N THR A 177 2.40 10.87 -9.19
CA THR A 177 3.34 10.77 -8.06
C THR A 177 3.97 12.14 -7.78
N THR A 178 3.99 12.54 -6.51
CA THR A 178 4.74 13.72 -6.04
C THR A 178 5.94 13.25 -5.23
N ILE A 179 7.13 13.67 -5.61
CA ILE A 179 8.39 13.30 -4.96
C ILE A 179 8.98 14.53 -4.29
N ASN A 180 9.05 14.53 -2.98
CA ASN A 180 9.61 15.59 -2.18
C ASN A 180 11.06 15.27 -1.75
N SER A 181 11.69 16.17 -0.98
CA SER A 181 13.08 16.02 -0.56
C SER A 181 13.34 14.69 0.16
N GLY A 182 14.37 13.97 -0.31
CA GLY A 182 14.74 12.64 0.20
C GLY A 182 13.93 11.48 -0.40
N GLY A 183 12.86 11.76 -1.13
CA GLY A 183 12.05 10.74 -1.80
C GLY A 183 12.64 10.31 -3.13
N GLN A 184 12.37 9.06 -3.52
CA GLN A 184 12.81 8.51 -4.80
C GLN A 184 11.71 7.69 -5.48
N GLN A 185 11.60 7.82 -6.80
CA GLN A 185 10.82 6.90 -7.63
C GLN A 185 11.76 6.17 -8.60
N ILE A 186 11.65 4.85 -8.65
CA ILE A 186 12.43 3.98 -9.53
C ILE A 186 11.46 3.35 -10.53
N VAL A 187 11.67 3.58 -11.83
CA VAL A 187 10.86 3.04 -12.90
C VAL A 187 11.73 2.16 -13.79
N SER A 188 11.48 0.87 -13.80
CA SER A 188 12.35 -0.08 -14.49
C SER A 188 11.61 -1.30 -15.01
N SER A 189 12.27 -2.10 -15.82
CA SER A 189 11.80 -3.43 -16.26
C SER A 189 10.35 -3.41 -16.77
N GLY A 190 10.04 -2.47 -17.66
CA GLY A 190 8.70 -2.31 -18.23
C GLY A 190 7.67 -1.67 -17.30
N GLY A 191 8.09 -1.09 -16.17
CA GLY A 191 7.24 -0.24 -15.33
C GLY A 191 6.94 1.10 -16.00
N SER A 192 5.82 1.71 -15.65
CA SER A 192 5.38 3.00 -16.22
C SER A 192 5.04 4.01 -15.12
N ALA A 193 5.57 5.23 -15.23
CA ALA A 193 5.18 6.36 -14.40
C ALA A 193 4.60 7.47 -15.28
N THR A 194 3.46 8.03 -14.90
CA THR A 194 2.79 9.11 -15.63
C THR A 194 2.47 10.27 -14.68
N SER A 195 2.72 11.50 -15.14
CA SER A 195 2.43 12.71 -14.36
C SER A 195 3.17 12.74 -13.01
N THR A 196 4.50 12.61 -13.06
CA THR A 196 5.33 12.71 -11.87
C THR A 196 5.77 14.16 -11.65
N THR A 197 5.63 14.67 -10.43
CA THR A 197 6.18 15.95 -10.01
C THR A 197 7.37 15.71 -9.07
N ILE A 198 8.54 16.24 -9.42
CA ILE A 198 9.77 16.09 -8.64
C ILE A 198 10.14 17.44 -8.06
N ASN A 199 9.99 17.60 -6.77
CA ASN A 199 10.32 18.81 -6.04
C ASN A 199 11.78 18.79 -5.57
N SER A 200 12.25 19.90 -4.99
CA SER A 200 13.63 20.07 -4.55
C SER A 200 14.10 18.90 -3.67
N GLY A 201 15.25 18.33 -4.01
CA GLY A 201 15.84 17.18 -3.32
C GLY A 201 15.19 15.82 -3.57
N GLY A 202 14.15 15.76 -4.39
CA GLY A 202 13.53 14.51 -4.84
C GLY A 202 14.19 13.97 -6.11
N GLY A 203 13.97 12.70 -6.42
CA GLY A 203 14.57 12.08 -7.59
C GLY A 203 13.75 10.99 -8.28
N GLN A 204 13.92 10.88 -9.59
CA GLN A 204 13.38 9.79 -10.38
C GLN A 204 14.47 9.11 -11.21
N SER A 205 14.55 7.78 -11.16
CA SER A 205 15.42 6.98 -12.02
C SER A 205 14.58 6.13 -12.98
N VAL A 206 14.88 6.22 -14.28
CA VAL A 206 14.17 5.50 -15.34
C VAL A 206 15.19 4.67 -16.12
N TYR A 207 15.11 3.36 -16.06
CA TYR A 207 16.09 2.49 -16.70
C TYR A 207 15.52 1.09 -17.04
N ASN A 208 16.29 0.27 -17.78
CA ASN A 208 15.92 -1.09 -18.15
C ASN A 208 14.49 -1.17 -18.71
N SER A 209 14.23 -0.44 -19.78
CA SER A 209 12.90 -0.36 -20.42
C SER A 209 11.79 0.22 -19.53
N GLY A 210 12.11 0.93 -18.46
CA GLY A 210 11.16 1.76 -17.72
C GLY A 210 10.72 2.97 -18.53
N SER A 211 9.51 3.45 -18.33
CA SER A 211 8.94 4.60 -19.04
C SER A 211 8.41 5.65 -18.08
N ALA A 212 8.80 6.90 -18.26
CA ALA A 212 8.23 8.05 -17.58
C ALA A 212 7.61 9.02 -18.59
N THR A 213 6.36 9.44 -18.35
CA THR A 213 5.65 10.37 -19.24
C THR A 213 5.13 11.55 -18.43
N SER A 214 5.28 12.77 -18.99
CA SER A 214 4.80 14.00 -18.36
C SER A 214 5.38 14.22 -16.96
N THR A 215 6.72 14.23 -16.87
CA THR A 215 7.42 14.55 -15.63
C THR A 215 7.66 16.06 -15.51
N THR A 216 7.36 16.65 -14.35
CA THR A 216 7.70 18.03 -14.03
C THR A 216 8.78 18.06 -12.95
N ILE A 217 9.90 18.73 -13.21
CA ILE A 217 11.04 18.84 -12.28
C ILE A 217 11.11 20.29 -11.75
N ASN A 218 10.92 20.46 -10.45
CA ASN A 218 10.90 21.73 -9.73
C ASN A 218 12.06 21.82 -8.70
N GLY A 219 13.28 21.46 -9.11
CA GLY A 219 14.47 21.53 -8.26
C GLY A 219 15.01 20.18 -7.80
N GLY A 220 14.51 19.09 -8.35
CA GLY A 220 15.04 17.74 -8.16
C GLY A 220 15.78 17.23 -9.38
N TRP A 221 15.79 15.91 -9.57
CA TRP A 221 16.51 15.29 -10.68
C TRP A 221 15.77 14.10 -11.28
N GLN A 222 16.01 13.90 -12.59
CA GLN A 222 15.60 12.70 -13.31
C GLN A 222 16.80 12.08 -14.03
N ASN A 223 17.09 10.81 -13.81
CA ASN A 223 18.12 10.07 -14.55
C ASN A 223 17.44 9.06 -15.49
N VAL A 224 17.82 9.09 -16.76
CA VAL A 224 17.28 8.20 -17.81
C VAL A 224 18.45 7.43 -18.42
N SER A 225 18.44 6.13 -18.29
CA SER A 225 19.59 5.32 -18.74
C SER A 225 19.19 3.88 -19.12
N HIS A 226 20.10 3.13 -19.71
CA HIS A 226 19.96 1.68 -19.99
C HIS A 226 18.57 1.36 -20.60
N ASP A 227 18.29 1.90 -21.78
CA ASP A 227 17.04 1.77 -22.52
C ASP A 227 15.79 2.30 -21.77
N GLY A 228 15.97 3.12 -20.72
CA GLY A 228 14.89 3.87 -20.11
C GLY A 228 14.41 5.00 -21.02
N SER A 229 13.15 5.35 -20.94
CA SER A 229 12.53 6.40 -21.76
C SER A 229 11.82 7.44 -20.93
N ALA A 230 12.07 8.71 -21.20
CA ALA A 230 11.32 9.85 -20.66
C ALA A 230 10.69 10.63 -21.81
N THR A 231 9.39 10.94 -21.70
CA THR A 231 8.66 11.70 -22.72
C THR A 231 7.93 12.87 -22.06
N SER A 232 8.02 14.06 -22.70
CA SER A 232 7.35 15.28 -22.22
C SER A 232 7.78 15.68 -20.79
N THR A 233 9.08 15.83 -20.59
CA THR A 233 9.64 16.34 -19.33
C THR A 233 9.68 17.86 -19.35
N THR A 234 9.16 18.53 -18.32
CA THR A 234 9.30 19.97 -18.10
C THR A 234 10.26 20.21 -16.95
N ILE A 235 11.31 20.99 -17.16
CA ILE A 235 12.32 21.33 -16.16
C ILE A 235 12.17 22.81 -15.83
N ASN A 236 11.60 23.14 -14.68
CA ASN A 236 11.50 24.53 -14.20
C ASN A 236 12.76 24.91 -13.41
N ASP A 237 13.32 23.95 -12.65
CA ASP A 237 14.59 24.02 -11.93
C ASP A 237 15.07 22.58 -11.67
N GLY A 238 16.38 22.37 -11.55
CA GLY A 238 16.97 21.02 -11.41
C GLY A 238 17.52 20.49 -12.72
N TRP A 239 17.56 19.17 -12.91
CA TRP A 239 18.21 18.58 -14.08
C TRP A 239 17.65 17.23 -14.50
N GLN A 240 17.82 16.95 -15.79
CA GLN A 240 17.61 15.62 -16.39
C GLN A 240 18.94 15.13 -16.98
N ASN A 241 19.41 13.97 -16.58
CA ASN A 241 20.58 13.31 -17.14
C ASN A 241 20.15 12.14 -18.02
N VAL A 242 20.65 12.09 -19.26
CA VAL A 242 20.35 11.01 -20.21
C VAL A 242 21.68 10.39 -20.64
N TYR A 243 21.86 9.12 -20.40
CA TYR A 243 23.12 8.42 -20.66
C TYR A 243 22.89 6.91 -20.89
N ASN A 244 23.93 6.19 -21.35
CA ASN A 244 23.90 4.73 -21.55
C ASN A 244 22.62 4.25 -22.25
N SER A 245 22.38 4.68 -23.47
CA SER A 245 21.19 4.33 -24.29
C SER A 245 19.84 4.78 -23.69
N GLY A 246 19.83 5.66 -22.70
CA GLY A 246 18.59 6.31 -22.28
C GLY A 246 18.04 7.23 -23.36
N SER A 247 16.74 7.45 -23.39
CA SER A 247 16.06 8.34 -24.35
C SER A 247 15.20 9.38 -23.65
N ALA A 248 15.36 10.65 -24.05
CA ALA A 248 14.44 11.71 -23.63
C ALA A 248 13.89 12.41 -24.88
N THR A 249 12.57 12.57 -24.92
CA THR A 249 11.86 13.20 -26.03
C THR A 249 10.92 14.28 -25.52
N SER A 250 10.88 15.43 -26.23
CA SER A 250 10.01 16.57 -25.88
C SER A 250 10.31 17.13 -24.47
N THR A 251 11.60 17.36 -24.18
CA THR A 251 12.01 18.04 -22.95
C THR A 251 11.92 19.55 -23.13
N THR A 252 11.26 20.25 -22.22
CA THR A 252 11.18 21.72 -22.14
C THR A 252 11.96 22.20 -20.92
N ILE A 253 12.83 23.25 -21.10
CA ILE A 253 13.67 23.81 -20.06
C ILE A 253 13.34 25.29 -19.90
#